data_bfeb2d1ec10cb1d046dbac55eb6f83b7
#
_entry.id   bfeb2d1ec10cb1d046dbac55eb6f83b7
#
_cell.length_a   1.000
_cell.length_b   1.000
_cell.length_c   1.000
_cell.angle_alpha   90.00
_cell.angle_beta   90.00
_cell.angle_gamma   90.00
#
_symmetry.space_group_name_H-M   'P 1'
#
loop_
_entity.id
_entity.type
_entity.pdbx_description
1 polymer ?
#
loop_
_entity_poly.entity_id
_entity_poly.type
_entity_poly.pdbx_seq_one_letter_code
_entity_poly.pdbx_strand_id
1 'polypeptide(L)'
;MMNTTELTNRLELKELVDTFSILADTKDVDLQLQLFKEDAVVSSSANGKAGNTYQGRQEIGQAFSNYLNLFHTVYHINGQQTVTFTDDSHATGIAYCQVVLIRDENGKEIQLTQGVRYHDSYEKVDGKWLIAKRESNFMWARTDSIEK
;
A
#
# COMPACT_ATOMS: atom_id res chain seq x y z
N MET A 1 0.31 -13.27 -26.35
CA MET A 1 -1.03 -12.68 -26.17
C MET A 1 -1.64 -13.19 -24.88
N MET A 2 -2.24 -12.30 -24.09
CA MET A 2 -2.93 -12.68 -22.87
C MET A 2 -4.21 -13.45 -23.17
N ASN A 3 -4.46 -14.51 -22.41
CA ASN A 3 -5.76 -15.18 -22.43
C ASN A 3 -6.71 -14.50 -21.44
N THR A 4 -7.98 -14.88 -21.45
CA THR A 4 -9.02 -14.28 -20.61
C THR A 4 -8.71 -14.43 -19.11
N THR A 5 -8.17 -15.57 -18.69
CA THR A 5 -7.83 -15.81 -17.29
C THR A 5 -6.71 -14.87 -16.83
N GLU A 6 -5.67 -14.72 -17.63
CA GLU A 6 -4.58 -13.79 -17.29
C GLU A 6 -5.06 -12.35 -17.24
N LEU A 7 -5.89 -11.94 -18.19
CA LEU A 7 -6.46 -10.59 -18.20
C LEU A 7 -7.30 -10.34 -16.94
N THR A 8 -8.15 -11.30 -16.58
CA THR A 8 -8.97 -11.21 -15.36
C THR A 8 -8.09 -11.08 -14.11
N ASN A 9 -7.06 -11.91 -14.00
CA ASN A 9 -6.14 -11.86 -12.86
C ASN A 9 -5.41 -10.51 -12.78
N ARG A 10 -4.99 -9.96 -13.91
CA ARG A 10 -4.36 -8.63 -13.94
C ARG A 10 -5.29 -7.52 -13.48
N LEU A 11 -6.55 -7.55 -13.91
CA LEU A 11 -7.55 -6.58 -13.49
C LEU A 11 -7.85 -6.71 -11.99
N GLU A 12 -7.99 -7.93 -11.49
CA GLU A 12 -8.22 -8.17 -10.06
C GLU A 12 -7.04 -7.69 -9.20
N LEU A 13 -5.80 -7.89 -9.65
CA LEU A 13 -4.62 -7.42 -8.93
C LEU A 13 -4.49 -5.90 -8.95
N LYS A 14 -4.89 -5.25 -10.05
CA LYS A 14 -4.96 -3.79 -10.10
C LYS A 14 -5.99 -3.26 -9.12
N GLU A 15 -7.18 -3.86 -9.09
CA GLU A 15 -8.23 -3.48 -8.15
C GLU A 15 -7.82 -3.72 -6.70
N LEU A 16 -7.10 -4.81 -6.42
CA LEU A 16 -6.57 -5.09 -5.08
C LEU A 16 -5.69 -3.94 -4.57
N VAL A 17 -4.75 -3.49 -5.39
CA VAL A 17 -3.83 -2.41 -5.04
C VAL A 17 -4.55 -1.08 -4.92
N ASP A 18 -5.50 -0.81 -5.82
CA ASP A 18 -6.28 0.43 -5.77
C ASP A 18 -7.22 0.46 -4.55
N THR A 19 -7.84 -0.67 -4.22
CA THR A 19 -8.70 -0.78 -3.03
C THR A 19 -7.89 -0.57 -1.75
N PHE A 20 -6.69 -1.12 -1.68
CA PHE A 20 -5.78 -0.87 -0.55
C PHE A 20 -5.62 0.64 -0.31
N SER A 21 -5.34 1.38 -1.37
CA SER A 21 -5.10 2.82 -1.29
C SER A 21 -6.35 3.60 -0.89
N ILE A 22 -7.51 3.24 -1.45
CA ILE A 22 -8.80 3.86 -1.10
C ILE A 22 -9.08 3.66 0.40
N LEU A 23 -8.89 2.45 0.91
CA LEU A 23 -9.17 2.14 2.31
C LEU A 23 -8.17 2.80 3.26
N ALA A 24 -6.94 3.06 2.81
CA ALA A 24 -5.99 3.87 3.57
C ALA A 24 -6.49 5.32 3.68
N ASP A 25 -6.99 5.89 2.59
CA ASP A 25 -7.50 7.26 2.56
C ASP A 25 -8.70 7.45 3.49
N THR A 26 -9.57 6.45 3.56
CA THR A 26 -10.75 6.46 4.45
C THR A 26 -10.43 5.98 5.87
N LYS A 27 -9.22 5.50 6.09
CA LYS A 27 -8.76 4.92 7.36
C LYS A 27 -9.57 3.70 7.81
N ASP A 28 -10.11 2.95 6.87
CA ASP A 28 -10.83 1.69 7.13
C ASP A 28 -9.83 0.54 7.24
N VAL A 29 -9.02 0.56 8.29
CA VAL A 29 -7.90 -0.39 8.47
C VAL A 29 -8.39 -1.82 8.56
N ASP A 30 -9.51 -2.08 9.26
CA ASP A 30 -10.06 -3.44 9.37
C ASP A 30 -10.38 -4.04 7.99
N LEU A 31 -10.99 -3.25 7.11
CA LEU A 31 -11.26 -3.68 5.73
C LEU A 31 -9.97 -3.81 4.93
N GLN A 32 -9.01 -2.91 5.15
CA GLN A 32 -7.72 -2.95 4.50
C GLN A 32 -6.97 -4.25 4.81
N LEU A 33 -7.07 -4.73 6.05
CA LEU A 33 -6.42 -5.98 6.48
C LEU A 33 -7.00 -7.21 5.78
N GLN A 34 -8.25 -7.16 5.30
CA GLN A 34 -8.84 -8.26 4.55
C GLN A 34 -8.20 -8.45 3.17
N LEU A 35 -7.44 -7.46 2.71
CA LEU A 35 -6.69 -7.53 1.44
C LEU A 35 -5.37 -8.28 1.59
N PHE A 36 -4.96 -8.58 2.82
CA PHE A 36 -3.73 -9.28 3.14
C PHE A 36 -4.01 -10.72 3.54
N LYS A 37 -3.05 -11.59 3.29
CA LYS A 37 -3.05 -12.92 3.92
C LYS A 37 -2.91 -12.75 5.44
N GLU A 38 -3.39 -13.72 6.20
CA GLU A 38 -3.30 -13.67 7.66
C GLU A 38 -1.85 -13.58 8.16
N ASP A 39 -0.93 -14.24 7.46
CA ASP A 39 0.50 -14.26 7.78
C ASP A 39 1.32 -13.30 6.93
N ALA A 40 0.68 -12.30 6.32
CA ALA A 40 1.36 -11.35 5.44
C ALA A 40 2.48 -10.60 6.16
N VAL A 41 3.45 -10.14 5.38
CA VAL A 41 4.58 -9.34 5.87
C VAL A 41 4.58 -8.00 5.15
N VAL A 42 4.66 -6.93 5.91
CA VAL A 42 4.83 -5.57 5.37
C VAL A 42 6.13 -5.00 5.91
N SER A 43 6.99 -4.55 5.01
CA SER A 43 8.24 -3.90 5.36
C SER A 43 8.36 -2.57 4.65
N SER A 44 9.23 -1.70 5.16
CA SER A 44 9.48 -0.41 4.56
C SER A 44 10.96 -0.13 4.42
N SER A 45 11.29 0.73 3.47
CA SER A 45 12.62 1.32 3.35
C SER A 45 12.48 2.77 2.92
N ALA A 46 13.46 3.60 3.27
CA ALA A 46 13.50 5.00 2.87
C ALA A 46 14.92 5.32 2.45
N ASN A 47 15.08 5.85 1.24
CA ASN A 47 16.40 6.19 0.68
C ASN A 47 17.39 5.02 0.74
N GLY A 48 16.89 3.81 0.48
CA GLY A 48 17.70 2.58 0.48
C GLY A 48 18.00 2.00 1.86
N LYS A 49 17.52 2.64 2.94
CA LYS A 49 17.70 2.13 4.31
C LYS A 49 16.48 1.37 4.76
N ALA A 50 16.69 0.17 5.32
CA ALA A 50 15.62 -0.63 5.86
C ALA A 50 14.94 0.08 7.04
N GLY A 51 13.61 0.05 7.04
CA GLY A 51 12.78 0.55 8.13
C GLY A 51 12.20 -0.62 8.92
N ASN A 52 10.95 -0.49 9.32
CA ASN A 52 10.27 -1.49 10.13
C ASN A 52 9.73 -2.65 9.29
N THR A 53 9.54 -3.79 9.94
CA THR A 53 8.89 -4.95 9.37
C THR A 53 7.78 -5.40 10.33
N TYR A 54 6.61 -5.65 9.78
CA TYR A 54 5.43 -6.11 10.52
C TYR A 54 4.96 -7.43 9.95
N GLN A 55 4.66 -8.39 10.81
CA GLN A 55 4.22 -9.71 10.41
C GLN A 55 2.84 -10.02 10.97
N GLY A 56 1.93 -10.43 10.08
CA GLY A 56 0.56 -10.76 10.43
C GLY A 56 -0.36 -9.56 10.49
N ARG A 57 -1.65 -9.82 10.32
CA ARG A 57 -2.67 -8.75 10.27
C ARG A 57 -2.70 -7.88 11.52
N GLN A 58 -2.47 -8.48 12.70
CA GLN A 58 -2.51 -7.72 13.94
C GLN A 58 -1.43 -6.63 13.99
N GLU A 59 -0.17 -7.01 13.73
CA GLU A 59 0.93 -6.05 13.71
C GLU A 59 0.78 -5.01 12.60
N ILE A 60 0.38 -5.46 11.41
CA ILE A 60 0.16 -4.58 10.25
C ILE A 60 -0.93 -3.56 10.57
N GLY A 61 -2.05 -4.03 11.12
CA GLY A 61 -3.18 -3.16 11.46
C GLY A 61 -2.82 -2.12 12.51
N GLN A 62 -2.07 -2.52 13.52
CA GLN A 62 -1.61 -1.61 14.57
C GLN A 62 -0.71 -0.52 13.98
N ALA A 63 0.22 -0.91 13.12
CA ALA A 63 1.12 0.03 12.46
C ALA A 63 0.38 1.02 11.55
N PHE A 64 -0.54 0.52 10.74
CA PHE A 64 -1.34 1.36 9.83
C PHE A 64 -2.22 2.34 10.60
N SER A 65 -2.92 1.86 11.64
CA SER A 65 -3.78 2.71 12.46
C SER A 65 -2.98 3.80 13.15
N ASN A 66 -1.85 3.46 13.74
CA ASN A 66 -1.00 4.44 14.41
C ASN A 66 -0.51 5.52 13.45
N TYR A 67 -0.09 5.12 12.25
CA TYR A 67 0.43 6.07 11.25
C TYR A 67 -0.66 6.94 10.65
N LEU A 68 -1.74 6.34 10.16
CA LEU A 68 -2.82 7.08 9.51
C LEU A 68 -3.52 8.06 10.45
N ASN A 69 -3.62 7.72 11.74
CA ASN A 69 -4.25 8.59 12.73
C ASN A 69 -3.44 9.84 13.07
N LEU A 70 -2.21 9.95 12.61
CA LEU A 70 -1.42 11.18 12.75
C LEU A 70 -1.92 12.29 11.83
N PHE A 71 -2.71 11.97 10.82
CA PHE A 71 -3.11 12.91 9.77
C PHE A 71 -4.63 13.03 9.71
N HIS A 72 -5.13 14.23 9.45
CA HIS A 72 -6.57 14.43 9.21
C HIS A 72 -6.95 14.17 7.75
N THR A 73 -5.98 14.22 6.83
CA THR A 73 -6.19 13.96 5.42
C THR A 73 -5.12 13.01 4.91
N VAL A 74 -5.56 11.96 4.23
CA VAL A 74 -4.69 10.98 3.57
C VAL A 74 -5.21 10.80 2.15
N TYR A 75 -4.34 10.91 1.16
CA TYR A 75 -4.75 10.86 -0.24
C TYR A 75 -3.69 10.13 -1.06
N HIS A 76 -4.05 8.96 -1.58
CA HIS A 76 -3.18 8.14 -2.42
C HIS A 76 -3.61 8.25 -3.88
N ILE A 77 -2.64 8.38 -4.77
CA ILE A 77 -2.86 8.22 -6.21
C ILE A 77 -1.89 7.15 -6.69
N ASN A 78 -2.44 6.02 -7.16
CA ASN A 78 -1.64 4.94 -7.72
C ASN A 78 -1.32 5.24 -9.18
N GLY A 79 -0.09 4.93 -9.56
CA GLY A 79 0.36 5.04 -10.93
C GLY A 79 0.44 3.67 -11.60
N GLN A 80 1.53 3.44 -12.30
CA GLN A 80 1.75 2.23 -13.06
C GLN A 80 1.90 1.00 -12.17
N GLN A 81 1.47 -0.13 -12.71
CA GLN A 81 1.63 -1.44 -12.08
C GLN A 81 2.02 -2.46 -13.14
N THR A 82 3.00 -3.29 -12.82
CA THR A 82 3.33 -4.47 -13.62
C THR A 82 3.22 -5.71 -12.74
N VAL A 83 2.85 -6.83 -13.34
CA VAL A 83 2.66 -8.10 -12.62
C VAL A 83 3.29 -9.22 -13.42
N THR A 84 3.97 -10.12 -12.70
CA THR A 84 4.54 -11.35 -13.25
C THR A 84 3.94 -12.53 -12.52
N PHE A 85 3.33 -13.46 -13.25
CA PHE A 85 2.74 -14.68 -12.69
C PHE A 85 3.78 -15.78 -12.61
N THR A 86 3.91 -16.38 -11.43
CA THR A 86 4.77 -17.55 -11.21
C THR A 86 4.01 -18.83 -11.54
N ASP A 87 2.74 -18.86 -11.17
CA ASP A 87 1.79 -19.94 -11.47
C ASP A 87 0.36 -19.37 -11.37
N ASP A 88 -0.65 -20.24 -11.37
CA ASP A 88 -2.05 -19.81 -11.35
C ASP A 88 -2.48 -19.13 -10.04
N SER A 89 -1.70 -19.27 -8.97
CA SER A 89 -2.04 -18.79 -7.64
C SER A 89 -1.01 -17.82 -7.06
N HIS A 90 0.08 -17.54 -7.74
CA HIS A 90 1.18 -16.71 -7.24
C HIS A 90 1.63 -15.71 -8.28
N ALA A 91 1.81 -14.48 -7.84
CA ALA A 91 2.32 -13.40 -8.68
C ALA A 91 3.18 -12.45 -7.86
N THR A 92 4.04 -11.73 -8.54
CA THR A 92 4.77 -10.60 -7.98
C THR A 92 4.43 -9.36 -8.78
N GLY A 93 4.57 -8.19 -8.18
CA GLY A 93 4.27 -6.95 -8.87
C GLY A 93 5.03 -5.77 -8.34
N ILE A 94 5.11 -4.75 -9.18
CA ILE A 94 5.63 -3.44 -8.80
C ILE A 94 4.50 -2.46 -9.05
N ALA A 95 4.20 -1.63 -8.04
CA ALA A 95 3.17 -0.60 -8.14
C ALA A 95 3.72 0.72 -7.61
N TYR A 96 3.40 1.81 -8.29
CA TYR A 96 3.80 3.16 -7.90
C TYR A 96 2.65 3.88 -7.24
N CYS A 97 2.96 4.71 -6.25
CA CYS A 97 1.97 5.52 -5.56
C CYS A 97 2.57 6.86 -5.16
N GLN A 98 1.77 7.90 -5.28
CA GLN A 98 2.07 9.19 -4.66
C GLN A 98 1.05 9.41 -3.56
N VAL A 99 1.52 9.69 -2.34
CA VAL A 99 0.65 9.89 -1.19
C VAL A 99 0.87 11.27 -0.60
N VAL A 100 -0.24 11.92 -0.28
CA VAL A 100 -0.27 13.20 0.42
C VAL A 100 -0.90 12.96 1.79
N LEU A 101 -0.21 13.41 2.84
CA LEU A 101 -0.64 13.26 4.24
C LEU A 101 -0.60 14.64 4.88
N ILE A 102 -1.71 15.05 5.48
CA ILE A 102 -1.83 16.41 6.02
C ILE A 102 -2.22 16.35 7.49
N ARG A 103 -1.52 17.13 8.31
CA ARG A 103 -1.82 17.29 9.72
C ARG A 103 -1.75 18.75 10.12
N ASP A 104 -2.37 19.06 11.25
CA ASP A 104 -2.25 20.38 11.86
C ASP A 104 -1.20 20.33 12.95
N GLU A 105 -0.36 21.36 13.02
CA GLU A 105 0.69 21.48 14.03
C GLU A 105 0.96 22.95 14.34
N ASN A 106 0.70 23.36 15.57
CA ASN A 106 1.01 24.73 16.06
C ASN A 106 0.47 25.84 15.16
N GLY A 107 -0.80 25.75 14.75
CA GLY A 107 -1.45 26.74 13.90
C GLY A 107 -1.06 26.69 12.43
N LYS A 108 -0.29 25.68 12.04
CA LYS A 108 0.13 25.45 10.66
C LYS A 108 -0.48 24.18 10.12
N GLU A 109 -0.65 24.13 8.83
CA GLU A 109 -0.98 22.90 8.12
C GLU A 109 0.32 22.32 7.55
N ILE A 110 0.66 21.10 7.93
CA ILE A 110 1.85 20.40 7.48
C ILE A 110 1.44 19.36 6.46
N GLN A 111 1.97 19.45 5.26
CA GLN A 111 1.72 18.50 4.20
C GLN A 111 2.99 17.70 3.90
N LEU A 112 2.90 16.40 4.06
CA LEU A 112 3.94 15.45 3.68
C LEU A 112 3.52 14.82 2.36
N THR A 113 4.38 14.89 1.35
CA THR A 113 4.16 14.25 0.06
C THR A 113 5.26 13.23 -0.15
N GLN A 114 4.88 12.00 -0.49
CA GLN A 114 5.83 10.90 -0.66
C GLN A 114 5.61 10.21 -1.99
N GLY A 115 6.72 9.87 -2.67
CA GLY A 115 6.69 8.96 -3.81
C GLY A 115 7.08 7.57 -3.33
N VAL A 116 6.21 6.60 -3.55
CA VAL A 116 6.36 5.24 -3.03
C VAL A 116 6.37 4.24 -4.17
N ARG A 117 7.26 3.27 -4.10
CA ARG A 117 7.27 2.11 -4.99
C ARG A 117 7.05 0.88 -4.14
N TYR A 118 5.97 0.15 -4.43
CA TYR A 118 5.67 -1.11 -3.75
C TYR A 118 6.25 -2.27 -4.55
N HIS A 119 6.93 -3.17 -3.85
CA HIS A 119 7.29 -4.49 -4.37
C HIS A 119 6.43 -5.50 -3.64
N ASP A 120 5.50 -6.11 -4.37
CA ASP A 120 4.47 -6.96 -3.81
C ASP A 120 4.62 -8.42 -4.23
N SER A 121 4.23 -9.31 -3.33
CA SER A 121 3.94 -10.71 -3.64
C SER A 121 2.46 -10.95 -3.38
N TYR A 122 1.78 -11.58 -4.34
CA TYR A 122 0.34 -11.86 -4.26
C TYR A 122 0.11 -13.35 -4.29
N GLU A 123 -0.93 -13.78 -3.58
CA GLU A 123 -1.33 -15.18 -3.57
C GLU A 123 -2.84 -15.28 -3.67
N LYS A 124 -3.31 -16.22 -4.51
CA LYS A 124 -4.73 -16.49 -4.68
C LYS A 124 -5.15 -17.57 -3.68
N VAL A 125 -6.01 -17.18 -2.75
CA VAL A 125 -6.50 -18.04 -1.65
C VAL A 125 -8.02 -18.14 -1.77
N ASP A 126 -8.52 -19.35 -1.92
CA ASP A 126 -9.98 -19.59 -2.09
C ASP A 126 -10.60 -18.73 -3.20
N GLY A 127 -9.88 -18.63 -4.32
CA GLY A 127 -10.33 -17.90 -5.49
C GLY A 127 -10.16 -16.37 -5.42
N LYS A 128 -9.53 -15.86 -4.36
CA LYS A 128 -9.36 -14.42 -4.14
C LYS A 128 -7.88 -14.05 -4.04
N TRP A 129 -7.45 -13.04 -4.79
CA TRP A 129 -6.09 -12.53 -4.69
C TRP A 129 -5.92 -11.71 -3.41
N LEU A 130 -4.85 -12.01 -2.66
CA LEU A 130 -4.46 -11.31 -1.45
C LEU A 130 -3.00 -10.88 -1.52
N ILE A 131 -2.63 -9.87 -0.75
CA ILE A 131 -1.23 -9.45 -0.61
C ILE A 131 -0.58 -10.38 0.41
N ALA A 132 0.44 -11.13 -0.03
CA ALA A 132 1.23 -12.00 0.84
C ALA A 132 2.41 -11.23 1.45
N LYS A 133 2.98 -10.31 0.67
CA LYS A 133 4.10 -9.48 1.12
C LYS A 133 4.02 -8.13 0.40
N ARG A 134 4.25 -7.06 1.15
CA ARG A 134 4.41 -5.73 0.57
C ARG A 134 5.67 -5.09 1.14
N GLU A 135 6.56 -4.68 0.25
CA GLU A 135 7.72 -3.88 0.59
C GLU A 135 7.49 -2.47 0.07
N SER A 136 7.33 -1.52 0.98
CA SER A 136 7.05 -0.11 0.65
C SER A 136 8.37 0.64 0.62
N ASN A 137 8.82 1.00 -0.58
CA ASN A 137 10.05 1.76 -0.75
C ASN A 137 9.69 3.23 -0.93
N PHE A 138 9.99 4.04 0.10
CA PHE A 138 9.78 5.49 0.07
C PHE A 138 10.95 6.11 -0.68
N MET A 139 10.73 6.44 -1.95
CA MET A 139 11.77 6.88 -2.87
C MET A 139 12.15 8.33 -2.65
N TRP A 140 11.19 9.16 -2.27
CA TRP A 140 11.39 10.56 -1.97
C TRP A 140 10.27 11.05 -1.07
N ALA A 141 10.53 12.15 -0.36
CA ALA A 141 9.54 12.81 0.47
C ALA A 141 9.78 14.31 0.48
N ARG A 142 8.71 15.08 0.62
CA ARG A 142 8.77 16.52 0.74
C ARG A 142 7.75 16.97 1.80
N THR A 143 8.17 17.90 2.66
CA THR A 143 7.31 18.50 3.66
C THR A 143 7.13 19.97 3.36
N ASP A 144 5.87 20.41 3.28
CA ASP A 144 5.50 21.80 3.10
C ASP A 144 4.70 22.26 4.33
N SER A 145 4.82 23.53 4.66
CA SER A 145 4.15 24.13 5.83
C SER A 145 3.42 25.38 5.39
N ILE A 146 2.13 25.46 5.73
CA ILE A 146 1.27 26.60 5.40
C ILE A 146 0.66 27.12 6.71
N GLU A 147 0.79 28.40 6.96
CA GLU A 147 0.11 29.03 8.08
C GLU A 147 -1.38 29.16 7.79
N LYS A 148 -2.19 28.84 8.78
CA LYS A 148 -3.64 28.97 8.70
C LYS A 148 -4.09 30.41 8.96
#